data_6654f1f99c10ec03be2c987cb00be1f7
#
_entry.id   6654f1f99c10ec03be2c987cb00be1f7
#
_cell.length_a   1.000
_cell.length_b   1.000
_cell.length_c   1.000
_cell.angle_alpha   90.00
_cell.angle_beta   90.00
_cell.angle_gamma   90.00
#
_symmetry.space_group_name_H-M   'P 1'
#
loop_
_entity.id
_entity.type
_entity.pdbx_description
1 polymer ?
#
loop_
_entity_poly.entity_id
_entity_poly.type
_entity_poly.pdbx_seq_one_letter_code
_entity_poly.pdbx_strand_id
1 'polypeptide(L)'
;MKHFKTLVLLILTVLLVAGVLCGCAAQTGEQPGISSLPHITIGSDTYPPFVYLDNNGDPTGIDVEIAVEAFRRMGYQAVFTTIDWEQKRTLVDNGEIDCIWGCFSMDGREQDYQWAGPYMVSR
;
A
#
# COMPACT_ATOMS: atom_id res chain seq x y z
N MET A 1 -64.76 -5.46 19.34
CA MET A 1 -63.89 -4.26 19.18
C MET A 1 -62.67 -4.26 20.11
N LYS A 2 -62.71 -4.77 21.33
CA LYS A 2 -61.56 -4.81 22.25
C LYS A 2 -60.48 -5.74 21.77
N HIS A 3 -60.78 -6.94 21.28
CA HIS A 3 -59.77 -7.91 20.77
C HIS A 3 -59.07 -7.45 19.51
N PHE A 4 -59.71 -6.68 18.65
CA PHE A 4 -59.10 -6.12 17.45
C PHE A 4 -58.00 -5.10 17.80
N LYS A 5 -58.22 -4.23 18.77
CA LYS A 5 -57.27 -3.25 19.25
C LYS A 5 -56.05 -3.93 19.90
N THR A 6 -56.29 -5.01 20.66
CA THR A 6 -55.20 -5.78 21.28
C THR A 6 -54.37 -6.53 20.25
N LEU A 7 -54.99 -7.06 19.21
CA LEU A 7 -54.30 -7.73 18.10
C LEU A 7 -53.39 -6.75 17.30
N VAL A 8 -53.92 -5.56 17.00
CA VAL A 8 -53.18 -4.50 16.32
C VAL A 8 -51.96 -4.03 17.14
N LEU A 9 -52.17 -3.89 18.46
CA LEU A 9 -51.09 -3.49 19.36
C LEU A 9 -49.99 -4.55 19.44
N LEU A 10 -50.35 -5.83 19.48
CA LEU A 10 -49.38 -6.96 19.46
C LEU A 10 -48.56 -7.03 18.15
N ILE A 11 -49.21 -6.81 17.01
CA ILE A 11 -48.53 -6.77 15.72
C ILE A 11 -47.57 -5.59 15.65
N LEU A 12 -47.95 -4.43 16.16
CA LEU A 12 -47.12 -3.24 16.19
C LEU A 12 -45.87 -3.42 17.07
N THR A 13 -46.02 -4.08 18.23
CA THR A 13 -44.89 -4.37 19.14
C THR A 13 -43.92 -5.39 18.52
N VAL A 14 -44.41 -6.42 17.84
CA VAL A 14 -43.56 -7.42 17.15
C VAL A 14 -42.80 -6.78 16.00
N LEU A 15 -43.42 -5.88 15.24
CA LEU A 15 -42.73 -5.13 14.17
C LEU A 15 -41.65 -4.19 14.72
N LEU A 16 -41.89 -3.57 15.88
CA LEU A 16 -40.91 -2.67 16.50
C LEU A 16 -39.69 -3.42 17.05
N VAL A 17 -39.89 -4.63 17.60
CA VAL A 17 -38.78 -5.49 18.09
C VAL A 17 -37.98 -6.10 16.94
N ALA A 18 -38.64 -6.45 15.82
CA ALA A 18 -37.92 -6.95 14.63
C ALA A 18 -37.04 -5.88 13.96
N GLY A 19 -37.39 -4.59 14.05
CA GLY A 19 -36.63 -3.48 13.52
C GLY A 19 -35.32 -3.19 14.27
N VAL A 20 -35.22 -3.56 15.55
CA VAL A 20 -34.02 -3.31 16.38
C VAL A 20 -32.92 -4.37 16.17
N LEU A 21 -33.27 -5.55 15.65
CA LEU A 21 -32.33 -6.65 15.41
C LEU A 21 -31.60 -6.56 14.05
N CYS A 22 -32.00 -5.63 13.17
CA CYS A 22 -31.37 -5.47 11.84
C CYS A 22 -30.34 -4.34 11.75
N GLY A 23 -29.93 -3.78 12.86
CA GLY A 23 -29.03 -2.63 12.89
C GLY A 23 -27.75 -2.91 13.64
N CYS A 24 -26.83 -3.72 13.09
CA CYS A 24 -25.37 -3.68 13.26
C CYS A 24 -24.75 -4.85 12.49
N ALA A 25 -24.92 -4.88 11.17
CA ALA A 25 -23.85 -5.42 10.36
C ALA A 25 -22.72 -4.39 10.44
N ALA A 26 -21.84 -4.53 11.42
CA ALA A 26 -20.54 -3.91 11.38
C ALA A 26 -19.92 -4.36 10.06
N GLN A 27 -19.86 -3.46 9.08
CA GLN A 27 -18.93 -3.60 7.97
C GLN A 27 -17.57 -3.56 8.63
N THR A 28 -17.06 -4.72 8.99
CA THR A 28 -15.61 -4.93 9.04
C THR A 28 -15.17 -4.58 7.63
N GLY A 29 -14.73 -3.34 7.45
CA GLY A 29 -13.96 -2.94 6.29
C GLY A 29 -12.74 -3.83 6.29
N GLU A 30 -12.82 -4.93 5.55
CA GLU A 30 -11.68 -5.75 5.19
C GLU A 30 -10.79 -4.79 4.41
N GLN A 31 -9.79 -4.23 5.09
CA GLN A 31 -8.70 -3.56 4.38
C GLN A 31 -8.18 -4.60 3.40
N PRO A 32 -8.12 -4.28 2.08
CA PRO A 32 -7.55 -5.20 1.13
C PRO A 32 -6.20 -5.65 1.69
N GLY A 33 -6.03 -6.94 1.86
CA GLY A 33 -4.77 -7.49 2.33
C GLY A 33 -3.66 -6.98 1.41
N ILE A 34 -2.47 -6.73 1.95
CA ILE A 34 -1.31 -6.19 1.18
C ILE A 34 -1.13 -6.96 -0.14
N SER A 35 -1.43 -8.27 -0.14
CA SER A 35 -1.35 -9.13 -1.33
C SER A 35 -2.40 -8.87 -2.42
N SER A 36 -3.38 -7.98 -2.20
CA SER A 36 -4.40 -7.61 -3.20
C SER A 36 -4.14 -6.25 -3.86
N LEU A 37 -3.10 -5.54 -3.41
CA LEU A 37 -2.75 -4.24 -3.99
C LEU A 37 -1.98 -4.41 -5.31
N PRO A 38 -2.15 -3.49 -6.27
CA PRO A 38 -1.30 -3.46 -7.44
C PRO A 38 0.17 -3.25 -7.02
N HIS A 39 1.09 -3.87 -7.75
CA HIS A 39 2.51 -3.85 -7.45
C HIS A 39 3.20 -2.67 -8.13
N ILE A 40 4.22 -2.14 -7.46
CA ILE A 40 5.23 -1.25 -8.04
C ILE A 40 6.57 -1.95 -7.91
N THR A 41 7.20 -2.23 -9.04
CA THR A 41 8.52 -2.88 -9.09
C THR A 41 9.61 -1.81 -8.99
N ILE A 42 10.42 -1.91 -7.94
CA ILE A 42 11.47 -0.95 -7.62
C ILE A 42 12.82 -1.59 -7.91
N GLY A 43 13.56 -1.03 -8.85
CA GLY A 43 14.94 -1.43 -9.12
C GLY A 43 15.90 -0.77 -8.13
N SER A 44 16.75 -1.57 -7.51
CA SER A 44 17.75 -1.10 -6.58
C SER A 44 19.03 -1.93 -6.66
N ASP A 45 20.13 -1.34 -6.23
CA ASP A 45 21.39 -2.04 -5.95
C ASP A 45 21.52 -2.30 -4.44
N THR A 46 22.47 -3.12 -4.06
CA THR A 46 22.78 -3.38 -2.66
C THR A 46 23.65 -2.26 -2.09
N TYR A 47 23.09 -1.48 -1.17
CA TYR A 47 23.76 -0.34 -0.55
C TYR A 47 23.39 -0.19 0.93
N PRO A 48 23.99 -0.99 1.85
CA PRO A 48 23.72 -0.89 3.28
C PRO A 48 24.13 0.49 3.84
N PRO A 49 23.39 1.06 4.79
CA PRO A 49 22.20 0.52 5.47
C PRO A 49 20.89 0.86 4.75
N PHE A 50 20.92 1.35 3.52
CA PHE A 50 19.75 1.88 2.83
C PHE A 50 18.93 0.79 2.13
N VAL A 51 19.59 -0.05 1.33
CA VAL A 51 18.98 -1.21 0.68
C VAL A 51 19.93 -2.40 0.76
N TYR A 52 19.48 -3.51 1.32
CA TYR A 52 20.23 -4.76 1.37
C TYR A 52 19.26 -5.92 1.62
N LEU A 53 19.74 -7.15 1.54
CA LEU A 53 18.96 -8.33 1.88
C LEU A 53 19.26 -8.75 3.32
N ASP A 54 18.21 -9.12 4.05
CA ASP A 54 18.36 -9.70 5.39
C ASP A 54 18.83 -11.15 5.33
N ASN A 55 18.89 -11.82 6.48
CA ASN A 55 19.31 -13.22 6.56
C ASN A 55 18.35 -14.22 5.91
N ASN A 56 17.12 -13.80 5.60
CA ASN A 56 16.12 -14.62 4.92
C ASN A 56 16.14 -14.37 3.41
N GLY A 57 16.89 -13.36 2.95
CA GLY A 57 16.92 -12.92 1.57
C GLY A 57 15.86 -11.87 1.24
N ASP A 58 15.20 -11.29 2.24
CA ASP A 58 14.19 -10.26 2.05
C ASP A 58 14.82 -8.86 1.98
N PRO A 59 14.36 -8.00 1.06
CA PRO A 59 14.82 -6.61 0.98
C PRO A 59 14.52 -5.85 2.29
N THR A 60 15.52 -5.17 2.81
CA THR A 60 15.41 -4.37 4.05
C THR A 60 16.34 -3.16 3.98
N GLY A 61 16.17 -2.24 4.92
CA GLY A 61 16.96 -1.02 5.06
C GLY A 61 16.11 0.24 5.05
N ILE A 62 16.76 1.37 5.27
CA ILE A 62 16.10 2.67 5.44
C ILE A 62 15.22 3.02 4.24
N ASP A 63 15.75 2.86 3.04
CA ASP A 63 15.05 3.19 1.81
C ASP A 63 13.91 2.21 1.51
N VAL A 64 14.11 0.94 1.85
CA VAL A 64 13.05 -0.07 1.69
C VAL A 64 11.85 0.25 2.59
N GLU A 65 12.09 0.58 3.85
CA GLU A 65 11.01 0.93 4.80
C GLU A 65 10.26 2.19 4.37
N ILE A 66 10.99 3.22 3.90
CA ILE A 66 10.38 4.46 3.41
C ILE A 66 9.53 4.18 2.16
N ALA A 67 10.06 3.44 1.21
CA ALA A 67 9.35 3.14 -0.04
C ALA A 67 8.11 2.29 0.20
N VAL A 68 8.23 1.23 1.00
CA VAL A 68 7.11 0.35 1.36
C VAL A 68 5.97 1.16 1.99
N GLU A 69 6.29 2.04 2.96
CA GLU A 69 5.27 2.85 3.62
C GLU A 69 4.68 3.92 2.67
N ALA A 70 5.50 4.54 1.82
CA ALA A 70 5.04 5.53 0.85
C ALA A 70 4.06 4.90 -0.15
N PHE A 71 4.43 3.79 -0.77
CA PHE A 71 3.58 3.11 -1.74
C PHE A 71 2.33 2.49 -1.10
N ARG A 72 2.44 1.97 0.11
CA ARG A 72 1.28 1.48 0.87
C ARG A 72 0.23 2.58 1.07
N ARG A 73 0.65 3.81 1.40
CA ARG A 73 -0.26 4.97 1.52
C ARG A 73 -0.90 5.36 0.21
N MET A 74 -0.23 5.11 -0.89
CA MET A 74 -0.74 5.34 -2.24
C MET A 74 -1.62 4.20 -2.77
N GLY A 75 -1.80 3.11 -2.01
CA GLY A 75 -2.60 1.95 -2.41
C GLY A 75 -1.85 0.96 -3.29
N TYR A 76 -0.52 0.91 -3.19
CA TYR A 76 0.33 -0.01 -3.93
C TYR A 76 1.16 -0.89 -2.98
N GLN A 77 1.59 -2.04 -3.49
CA GLN A 77 2.60 -2.87 -2.86
C GLN A 77 3.96 -2.63 -3.53
N ALA A 78 4.95 -2.18 -2.76
CA ALA A 78 6.32 -2.05 -3.23
C ALA A 78 6.99 -3.43 -3.31
N VAL A 79 7.62 -3.73 -4.43
CA VAL A 79 8.39 -4.95 -4.68
C VAL A 79 9.79 -4.56 -5.12
N PHE A 80 10.77 -4.78 -4.25
CA PHE A 80 12.17 -4.50 -4.57
C PHE A 80 12.77 -5.64 -5.39
N THR A 81 13.55 -5.27 -6.41
CA THR A 81 14.35 -6.19 -7.20
C THR A 81 15.78 -5.67 -7.31
N THR A 82 16.75 -6.54 -7.11
CA THR A 82 18.16 -6.20 -7.33
C THR A 82 18.43 -6.19 -8.82
N ILE A 83 19.01 -5.10 -9.31
CA ILE A 83 19.31 -4.89 -10.72
C ILE A 83 20.81 -4.68 -10.94
N ASP A 84 21.25 -4.86 -12.17
CA ASP A 84 22.53 -4.30 -12.61
C ASP A 84 22.37 -2.77 -12.69
N TRP A 85 23.08 -2.07 -11.80
CA TRP A 85 22.94 -0.62 -11.67
C TRP A 85 23.23 0.16 -12.94
N GLU A 86 24.12 -0.35 -13.79
CA GLU A 86 24.44 0.30 -15.07
C GLU A 86 23.27 0.23 -16.06
N GLN A 87 22.38 -0.72 -15.90
CA GLN A 87 21.21 -0.90 -16.76
C GLN A 87 19.94 -0.20 -16.24
N LYS A 88 20.00 0.45 -15.07
CA LYS A 88 18.84 1.06 -14.40
C LYS A 88 17.94 1.90 -15.31
N ARG A 89 18.53 2.71 -16.19
CA ARG A 89 17.79 3.55 -17.14
C ARG A 89 17.06 2.72 -18.19
N THR A 90 17.77 1.78 -18.79
CA THR A 90 17.20 0.88 -19.80
C THR A 90 16.03 0.08 -19.25
N LEU A 91 16.14 -0.40 -18.00
CA LEU A 91 15.09 -1.17 -17.33
C LEU A 91 13.82 -0.34 -17.08
N VAL A 92 13.98 0.94 -16.68
CA VAL A 92 12.86 1.85 -16.54
C VAL A 92 12.26 2.20 -17.90
N ASP A 93 13.08 2.54 -18.88
CA ASP A 93 12.62 2.93 -20.22
C ASP A 93 11.86 1.79 -20.93
N ASN A 94 12.25 0.54 -20.66
CA ASN A 94 11.57 -0.65 -21.18
C ASN A 94 10.34 -1.09 -20.36
N GLY A 95 10.11 -0.50 -19.18
CA GLY A 95 9.02 -0.89 -18.28
C GLY A 95 9.25 -2.22 -17.57
N GLU A 96 10.49 -2.67 -17.47
CA GLU A 96 10.86 -3.87 -16.69
C GLU A 96 10.85 -3.59 -15.18
N ILE A 97 11.10 -2.34 -14.80
CA ILE A 97 10.89 -1.79 -13.47
C ILE A 97 10.11 -0.49 -13.59
N ASP A 98 9.30 -0.17 -12.57
CA ASP A 98 8.48 1.04 -12.57
C ASP A 98 9.27 2.28 -12.12
N CYS A 99 10.21 2.08 -11.19
CA CYS A 99 11.05 3.16 -10.68
C CYS A 99 12.38 2.64 -10.10
N ILE A 100 13.26 3.58 -9.83
CA ILE A 100 14.56 3.36 -9.16
C ILE A 100 14.48 3.98 -7.77
N TRP A 101 14.92 3.25 -6.75
CA TRP A 101 15.03 3.77 -5.40
C TRP A 101 16.23 3.13 -4.67
N GLY A 102 17.05 3.94 -4.04
CA GLY A 102 18.22 3.45 -3.32
C GLY A 102 19.31 4.49 -3.25
N CYS A 103 19.12 5.56 -2.44
CA CYS A 103 20.13 6.61 -2.21
C CYS A 103 20.67 7.26 -3.49
N PHE A 104 19.86 7.31 -4.55
CA PHE A 104 20.27 7.80 -5.87
C PHE A 104 20.27 9.33 -5.89
N SER A 105 21.45 9.93 -6.07
CA SER A 105 21.62 11.38 -6.08
C SER A 105 21.04 12.03 -7.33
N MET A 106 20.34 13.16 -7.15
CA MET A 106 19.89 14.02 -8.23
C MET A 106 21.04 14.84 -8.86
N ASP A 107 22.09 15.12 -8.09
CA ASP A 107 23.15 16.05 -8.49
C ASP A 107 23.76 15.68 -9.85
N GLY A 108 23.67 16.61 -10.80
CA GLY A 108 24.15 16.44 -12.16
C GLY A 108 23.32 15.50 -13.04
N ARG A 109 22.13 15.09 -12.57
CA ARG A 109 21.20 14.19 -13.29
C ARG A 109 19.76 14.72 -13.32
N GLU A 110 19.59 15.98 -13.02
CA GLU A 110 18.27 16.61 -12.86
C GLU A 110 17.40 16.49 -14.11
N GLN A 111 18.03 16.41 -15.28
CA GLN A 111 17.35 16.30 -16.58
C GLN A 111 17.22 14.85 -17.08
N ASP A 112 17.86 13.89 -16.42
CA ASP A 112 17.91 12.50 -16.89
C ASP A 112 16.71 11.68 -16.48
N TYR A 113 16.03 12.08 -15.39
CA TYR A 113 14.94 11.33 -14.78
C TYR A 113 13.81 12.27 -14.35
N GLN A 114 12.63 11.69 -14.14
CA GLN A 114 11.57 12.33 -13.39
C GLN A 114 11.77 12.03 -11.90
N TRP A 115 12.01 13.06 -11.11
CA TRP A 115 12.35 12.92 -9.71
C TRP A 115 11.15 13.14 -8.78
N ALA A 116 11.03 12.29 -7.77
CA ALA A 116 10.15 12.48 -6.62
C ALA A 116 11.03 12.70 -5.37
N GLY A 117 11.02 13.90 -4.85
CA GLY A 117 11.87 14.25 -3.73
C GLY A 117 12.80 15.41 -4.05
N PRO A 118 13.85 15.65 -3.29
CA PRO A 118 14.58 14.71 -2.42
C PRO A 118 13.87 14.37 -1.11
N TYR A 119 13.99 13.14 -0.66
CA TYR A 119 13.46 12.67 0.63
C TYR A 119 14.53 12.64 1.73
N MET A 120 15.80 12.78 1.34
CA MET A 120 16.96 12.77 2.23
C MET A 120 18.07 13.64 1.67
N VAL A 121 18.89 14.21 2.52
CA VAL A 121 20.11 14.97 2.16
C VAL A 121 21.31 14.19 2.64
N SER A 122 22.18 13.81 1.70
CA SER A 122 23.51 13.28 2.02
C SER A 122 24.50 14.41 2.24
N ARG A 123 25.35 14.31 3.24
CA ARG A 123 26.45 15.22 3.53
C ARG A 123 27.78 14.51 3.40
#